data_4a9ee2e81341fc45fddc57338bec61cc
#
_entry.id   4a9ee2e81341fc45fddc57338bec61cc
#
_cell.length_a   1.000
_cell.length_b   1.000
_cell.length_c   1.000
_cell.angle_alpha   90.00
_cell.angle_beta   90.00
_cell.angle_gamma   90.00
#
_symmetry.space_group_name_H-M   'P 1'
#
loop_
_entity.id
_entity.type
_entity.pdbx_description
1 polymer ?
#
loop_
_entity_poly.entity_id
_entity_poly.type
_entity_poly.pdbx_seq_one_letter_code
_entity_poly.pdbx_strand_id
1 'polypeptide(L)'
;MEYDAKTVDALKELMRIMQEYCVVSEADMLRIARNDRAYALQLIAECRRLEVAMPRGASSGELELYPSDNINTLLAQDVFGSEYKRQQENRARQELDDEIKHRQNKELKRNSVISWIALCISILSLIVTFWVAWYD
;
A
#
# COMPACT_ATOMS: atom_id res chain seq x y z
N MET A 1 4.58 1.89 6.28
CA MET A 1 5.28 2.97 5.54
C MET A 1 5.02 2.80 4.06
N GLU A 2 4.76 3.88 3.36
CA GLU A 2 4.61 3.87 1.90
C GLU A 2 6.00 4.01 1.27
N TYR A 3 6.36 3.05 0.40
CA TYR A 3 7.65 3.08 -0.29
C TYR A 3 7.54 3.98 -1.52
N ASP A 4 8.34 5.04 -1.52
CA ASP A 4 8.66 5.82 -2.70
C ASP A 4 10.16 5.67 -3.03
N ALA A 5 10.60 6.18 -4.17
CA ALA A 5 11.99 6.09 -4.57
C ALA A 5 12.93 6.75 -3.54
N LYS A 6 12.49 7.84 -2.90
CA LYS A 6 13.27 8.55 -1.87
C LYS A 6 13.46 7.71 -0.62
N THR A 7 12.41 6.98 -0.21
CA THR A 7 12.47 6.07 0.93
C THR A 7 13.44 4.92 0.67
N VAL A 8 13.40 4.34 -0.53
CA VAL A 8 14.34 3.27 -0.92
C VAL A 8 15.78 3.78 -0.89
N ASP A 9 16.03 4.97 -1.43
CA ASP A 9 17.38 5.58 -1.42
C ASP A 9 17.86 5.87 0.01
N ALA A 10 16.97 6.40 0.87
CA ALA A 10 17.29 6.64 2.28
C ALA A 10 17.64 5.36 3.03
N LEU A 11 16.90 4.28 2.82
CA LEU A 11 17.15 2.97 3.42
C LEU A 11 18.47 2.36 2.91
N LYS A 12 18.76 2.48 1.62
CA LYS A 12 20.03 2.05 1.03
C LYS A 12 21.22 2.82 1.59
N GLU A 13 21.08 4.13 1.80
CA GLU A 13 22.12 4.97 2.40
C GLU A 13 22.36 4.59 3.87
N LEU A 14 21.31 4.33 4.65
CA LEU A 14 21.45 3.79 6.02
C LEU A 14 22.23 2.49 6.03
N MET A 15 21.92 1.57 5.12
CA MET A 15 22.64 0.29 5.03
C MET A 15 24.09 0.47 4.62
N ARG A 16 24.38 1.39 3.71
CA ARG A 16 25.75 1.71 3.31
C ARG A 16 26.59 2.20 4.50
N ILE A 17 26.03 3.10 5.31
CA ILE A 17 26.70 3.59 6.52
C ILE A 17 26.91 2.45 7.54
N MET A 18 25.92 1.58 7.73
CA MET A 18 26.05 0.43 8.61
C MET A 18 27.13 -0.55 8.16
N GLN A 19 27.32 -0.75 6.86
CA GLN A 19 28.42 -1.58 6.34
C GLN A 19 29.79 -0.95 6.58
N GLU A 20 29.87 0.37 6.45
CA GLU A 20 31.14 1.10 6.56
C GLU A 20 31.57 1.28 8.04
N TYR A 21 30.62 1.64 8.90
CA TYR A 21 30.90 2.04 10.30
C TYR A 21 30.33 1.08 11.34
N CYS A 22 29.64 0.02 10.95
CA CYS A 22 28.99 -0.95 11.84
C CYS A 22 27.95 -0.37 12.81
N VAL A 23 27.65 0.92 12.71
CA VAL A 23 26.64 1.61 13.52
C VAL A 23 26.18 2.87 12.79
N VAL A 24 24.90 3.21 12.94
CA VAL A 24 24.36 4.50 12.47
C VAL A 24 23.93 5.29 13.70
N SER A 25 24.48 6.49 13.86
CA SER A 25 24.14 7.39 14.95
C SER A 25 22.80 8.09 14.71
N GLU A 26 22.19 8.64 15.77
CA GLU A 26 20.96 9.45 15.64
C GLU A 26 21.19 10.67 14.72
N ALA A 27 22.38 11.27 14.76
CA ALA A 27 22.75 12.39 13.89
C ALA A 27 22.77 11.99 12.41
N ASP A 28 23.29 10.82 12.06
CA ASP A 28 23.29 10.32 10.70
C ASP A 28 21.89 9.97 10.22
N MET A 29 21.06 9.37 11.08
CA MET A 29 19.66 9.10 10.78
C MET A 29 18.87 10.38 10.49
N LEU A 30 19.05 11.42 11.32
CA LEU A 30 18.42 12.73 11.11
C LEU A 30 18.93 13.41 9.83
N ARG A 31 20.21 13.30 9.52
CA ARG A 31 20.77 13.82 8.25
C ARG A 31 20.09 13.18 7.03
N ILE A 32 19.95 11.85 7.01
CA ILE A 32 19.31 11.11 5.94
C ILE A 32 17.82 11.45 5.86
N ALA A 33 17.16 11.59 7.01
CA ALA A 33 15.77 12.00 7.13
C ALA A 33 15.53 13.51 6.92
N ARG A 34 16.54 14.28 6.53
CA ARG A 34 16.48 15.73 6.33
C ARG A 34 15.98 16.49 7.57
N ASN A 35 16.44 16.09 8.75
CA ASN A 35 16.04 16.61 10.07
C ASN A 35 14.54 16.36 10.41
N ASP A 36 13.85 15.49 9.69
CA ASP A 36 12.51 15.04 10.06
C ASP A 36 12.62 13.83 11.00
N ARG A 37 12.39 14.09 12.30
CA ARG A 37 12.45 13.04 13.33
C ARG A 37 11.37 11.97 13.16
N ALA A 38 10.18 12.35 12.70
CA ALA A 38 9.10 11.40 12.47
C ALA A 38 9.45 10.44 11.32
N TYR A 39 10.03 10.99 10.26
CA TYR A 39 10.51 10.19 9.14
C TYR A 39 11.70 9.30 9.52
N ALA A 40 12.65 9.80 10.33
CA ALA A 40 13.74 8.98 10.86
C ALA A 40 13.24 7.77 11.67
N LEU A 41 12.25 7.96 12.55
CA LEU A 41 11.63 6.87 13.30
C LEU A 41 10.92 5.86 12.41
N GLN A 42 10.29 6.30 11.32
CA GLN A 42 9.68 5.40 10.34
C GLN A 42 10.74 4.56 9.61
N LEU A 43 11.88 5.14 9.22
CA LEU A 43 13.00 4.41 8.62
C LEU A 43 13.54 3.34 9.56
N ILE A 44 13.71 3.67 10.86
CA ILE A 44 14.16 2.74 11.90
C ILE A 44 13.16 1.60 12.07
N ALA A 45 11.88 1.91 12.17
CA ALA A 45 10.82 0.91 12.30
C ALA A 45 10.83 -0.06 11.10
N GLU A 46 11.10 0.45 9.91
CA GLU A 46 11.16 -0.34 8.69
C GLU A 46 12.41 -1.24 8.65
N CYS A 47 13.56 -0.72 9.03
CA CYS A 47 14.79 -1.53 9.20
C CYS A 47 14.57 -2.68 10.19
N ARG A 48 13.86 -2.40 11.29
CA ARG A 48 13.51 -3.42 12.29
C ARG A 48 12.52 -4.45 11.73
N ARG A 49 11.49 -4.01 11.01
CA ARG A 49 10.47 -4.89 10.39
C ARG A 49 11.09 -5.88 9.42
N LEU A 50 12.07 -5.43 8.66
CA LEU A 50 12.80 -6.26 7.68
C LEU A 50 13.98 -7.00 8.29
N GLU A 51 14.18 -6.89 9.61
CA GLU A 51 15.28 -7.53 10.35
C GLU A 51 16.68 -7.16 9.81
N VAL A 52 16.80 -6.00 9.18
CA VAL A 52 18.06 -5.50 8.62
C VAL A 52 18.94 -4.89 9.71
N ALA A 53 18.32 -4.20 10.66
CA ALA A 53 19.02 -3.54 11.76
C ALA A 53 18.16 -3.47 13.01
N MET A 54 18.84 -3.42 14.16
CA MET A 54 18.22 -3.34 15.48
C MET A 54 18.57 -2.02 16.15
N PRO A 55 17.57 -1.24 16.61
CA PRO A 55 17.81 -0.05 17.40
C PRO A 55 18.26 -0.43 18.81
N ARG A 56 19.29 0.24 19.33
CA ARG A 56 19.74 0.15 20.72
C ARG A 56 19.93 1.56 21.27
N GLY A 57 19.68 1.74 22.55
CA GLY A 57 20.05 2.97 23.25
C GLY A 57 21.54 2.98 23.50
N ALA A 58 22.21 4.04 23.10
CA ALA A 58 23.61 4.26 23.47
C ALA A 58 23.71 4.61 24.95
N SER A 59 24.92 4.48 25.50
CA SER A 59 25.23 4.89 26.90
C SER A 59 25.02 6.40 27.11
N SER A 60 25.01 7.19 26.02
CA SER A 60 24.73 8.63 26.00
C SER A 60 23.21 8.95 26.05
N GLY A 61 22.35 7.94 25.96
CA GLY A 61 20.90 8.13 25.86
C GLY A 61 20.41 8.42 24.43
N GLU A 62 21.32 8.47 23.45
CA GLU A 62 21.01 8.62 22.03
C GLU A 62 20.62 7.28 21.43
N LEU A 63 19.86 7.32 20.33
CA LEU A 63 19.45 6.12 19.61
C LEU A 63 20.51 5.74 18.57
N GLU A 64 20.95 4.50 18.61
CA GLU A 64 21.87 3.94 17.64
C GLU A 64 21.24 2.75 16.91
N LEU A 65 21.57 2.59 15.63
CA LEU A 65 21.11 1.50 14.80
C LEU A 65 22.27 0.56 14.46
N TYR A 66 22.14 -0.69 14.85
CA TYR A 66 23.14 -1.73 14.62
C TYR A 66 22.70 -2.70 13.54
N PRO A 67 23.62 -3.09 12.63
CA PRO A 67 23.30 -4.08 11.59
C PRO A 67 22.95 -5.42 12.21
N SER A 68 22.06 -6.15 11.55
CA SER A 68 21.82 -7.56 11.88
C SER A 68 22.96 -8.43 11.31
N ASP A 69 23.12 -9.63 11.85
CA ASP A 69 24.15 -10.58 11.39
C ASP A 69 23.98 -10.96 9.91
N ASN A 70 22.78 -10.80 9.36
CA ASN A 70 22.42 -11.16 7.98
C ASN A 70 22.47 -9.99 7.01
N ILE A 71 22.99 -8.81 7.41
CA ILE A 71 22.93 -7.59 6.60
C ILE A 71 23.49 -7.77 5.18
N ASN A 72 24.60 -8.49 5.03
CA ASN A 72 25.23 -8.71 3.74
C ASN A 72 24.36 -9.57 2.80
N THR A 73 23.68 -10.56 3.34
CA THR A 73 22.74 -11.41 2.58
C THR A 73 21.51 -10.62 2.15
N LEU A 74 20.97 -9.78 3.04
CA LEU A 74 19.80 -8.94 2.76
C LEU A 74 20.11 -7.86 1.73
N LEU A 75 21.33 -7.30 1.76
CA LEU A 75 21.81 -6.37 0.73
C LEU A 75 21.96 -7.02 -0.63
N ALA A 76 22.54 -8.22 -0.68
CA ALA A 76 22.68 -8.98 -1.94
C ALA A 76 21.34 -9.30 -2.56
N GLN A 77 20.28 -9.46 -1.76
CA GLN A 77 18.91 -9.73 -2.22
C GLN A 77 18.12 -8.45 -2.58
N ASP A 78 18.71 -7.26 -2.44
CA ASP A 78 18.03 -5.96 -2.64
C ASP A 78 16.63 -5.91 -1.98
N VAL A 79 16.58 -6.21 -0.69
CA VAL A 79 15.34 -6.35 0.08
C VAL A 79 14.44 -5.13 -0.07
N PHE A 80 15.00 -3.92 -0.04
CA PHE A 80 14.21 -2.68 -0.17
C PHE A 80 13.67 -2.48 -1.59
N GLY A 81 14.45 -2.81 -2.61
CA GLY A 81 13.99 -2.74 -4.00
C GLY A 81 12.90 -3.78 -4.30
N SER A 82 13.01 -4.98 -3.75
CA SER A 82 12.00 -6.02 -3.90
C SER A 82 10.70 -5.66 -3.18
N GLU A 83 10.77 -5.08 -2.00
CA GLU A 83 9.60 -4.62 -1.24
C GLU A 83 8.91 -3.44 -1.93
N TYR A 84 9.68 -2.52 -2.50
CA TYR A 84 9.15 -1.42 -3.33
C TYR A 84 8.36 -1.93 -4.54
N LYS A 85 8.93 -2.87 -5.31
CA LYS A 85 8.23 -3.51 -6.44
C LYS A 85 6.95 -4.20 -6.00
N ARG A 86 7.01 -4.96 -4.92
CA ARG A 86 5.84 -5.64 -4.36
C ARG A 86 4.73 -4.68 -3.96
N GLN A 87 5.07 -3.54 -3.37
CA GLN A 87 4.08 -2.51 -3.03
C GLN A 87 3.47 -1.88 -4.28
N GLN A 88 4.27 -1.60 -5.32
CA GLN A 88 3.76 -1.10 -6.60
C GLN A 88 2.82 -2.08 -7.29
N GLU A 89 3.17 -3.36 -7.33
CA GLU A 89 2.31 -4.41 -7.88
C GLU A 89 0.99 -4.53 -7.12
N ASN A 90 1.03 -4.45 -5.80
CA ASN A 90 -0.18 -4.49 -4.98
C ASN A 90 -1.10 -3.28 -5.22
N ARG A 91 -0.53 -2.08 -5.41
CA ARG A 91 -1.31 -0.89 -5.78
C ARG A 91 -1.95 -1.04 -7.15
N ALA A 92 -1.18 -1.48 -8.14
CA ALA A 92 -1.72 -1.71 -9.48
C ALA A 92 -2.87 -2.73 -9.47
N ARG A 93 -2.77 -3.79 -8.65
CA ARG A 93 -3.85 -4.75 -8.45
C ARG A 93 -5.07 -4.13 -7.79
N GLN A 94 -4.88 -3.31 -6.76
CA GLN A 94 -5.98 -2.62 -6.07
C GLN A 94 -6.71 -1.65 -7.00
N GLU A 95 -5.99 -0.87 -7.79
CA GLU A 95 -6.57 0.04 -8.79
C GLU A 95 -7.40 -0.73 -9.83
N LEU A 96 -6.88 -1.87 -10.30
CA LEU A 96 -7.60 -2.74 -11.23
C LEU A 96 -8.87 -3.32 -10.60
N ASP A 97 -8.79 -3.80 -9.36
CA ASP A 97 -9.93 -4.35 -8.63
C ASP A 97 -11.02 -3.28 -8.39
N ASP A 98 -10.62 -2.06 -8.09
CA ASP A 98 -11.54 -0.94 -7.88
C ASP A 98 -12.19 -0.53 -9.20
N GLU A 99 -11.47 -0.54 -10.31
CA GLU A 99 -12.03 -0.29 -11.64
C GLU A 99 -13.05 -1.38 -12.03
N ILE A 100 -12.72 -2.64 -11.78
CA ILE A 100 -13.62 -3.77 -12.04
C ILE A 100 -14.90 -3.64 -11.21
N LYS A 101 -14.79 -3.36 -9.91
CA LYS A 101 -15.94 -3.14 -9.03
C LYS A 101 -16.80 -1.97 -9.50
N HIS A 102 -16.16 -0.88 -9.94
CA HIS A 102 -16.89 0.28 -10.45
C HIS A 102 -17.68 -0.06 -11.72
N ARG A 103 -17.09 -0.81 -12.66
CA ARG A 103 -17.77 -1.30 -13.87
C ARG A 103 -18.93 -2.23 -13.52
N GLN A 104 -18.71 -3.20 -12.62
CA GLN A 104 -19.76 -4.12 -12.17
C GLN A 104 -20.93 -3.37 -11.50
N ASN A 105 -20.67 -2.40 -10.65
CA ASN A 105 -21.71 -1.60 -10.03
C ASN A 105 -22.51 -0.78 -11.05
N LYS A 106 -21.87 -0.27 -12.10
CA LYS A 106 -22.53 0.44 -13.18
C LYS A 106 -23.44 -0.49 -13.99
N GLU A 107 -22.99 -1.71 -14.28
CA GLU A 107 -23.78 -2.72 -14.97
C GLU A 107 -24.96 -3.20 -14.13
N LEU A 108 -24.75 -3.45 -12.84
CA LEU A 108 -25.83 -3.82 -11.91
C LEU A 108 -26.92 -2.75 -11.84
N LYS A 109 -26.55 -1.46 -11.76
CA LYS A 109 -27.52 -0.36 -11.79
C LYS A 109 -28.29 -0.33 -13.10
N ARG A 110 -27.62 -0.50 -14.25
CA ARG A 110 -28.27 -0.53 -15.55
C ARG A 110 -29.24 -1.71 -15.68
N ASN A 111 -28.83 -2.89 -15.25
CA ASN A 111 -29.69 -4.09 -15.28
C ASN A 111 -30.89 -3.95 -14.35
N SER A 112 -30.72 -3.33 -13.18
CA SER A 112 -31.83 -3.02 -12.28
C SER A 112 -32.88 -2.09 -12.94
N VAL A 113 -32.43 -1.04 -13.60
CA VAL A 113 -33.35 -0.11 -14.33
C VAL A 113 -34.08 -0.84 -15.43
N ILE A 114 -33.40 -1.67 -16.21
CA ILE A 114 -34.06 -2.47 -17.28
C ILE A 114 -35.12 -3.41 -16.69
N SER A 115 -34.82 -4.07 -15.57
CA SER A 115 -35.75 -4.95 -14.88
C SER A 115 -36.99 -4.22 -14.37
N TRP A 116 -36.83 -3.01 -13.84
CA TRP A 116 -37.97 -2.15 -13.43
C TRP A 116 -38.84 -1.73 -14.61
N ILE A 117 -38.25 -1.36 -15.76
CA ILE A 117 -38.99 -1.01 -16.97
C ILE A 117 -39.80 -2.22 -17.48
N ALA A 118 -39.16 -3.40 -17.51
CA ALA A 118 -39.87 -4.63 -17.93
C ALA A 118 -41.05 -4.96 -17.00
N LEU A 119 -40.89 -4.78 -15.70
CA LEU A 119 -41.95 -4.98 -14.72
C LEU A 119 -43.12 -3.99 -14.95
N CYS A 120 -42.85 -2.72 -15.18
CA CYS A 120 -43.85 -1.71 -15.47
C CYS A 120 -44.63 -2.05 -16.76
N ILE A 121 -43.94 -2.48 -17.82
CA ILE A 121 -44.59 -2.89 -19.08
C ILE A 121 -45.50 -4.10 -18.86
N SER A 122 -45.04 -5.09 -18.06
CA SER A 122 -45.84 -6.28 -17.74
C SER A 122 -47.13 -5.92 -16.98
N ILE A 123 -47.04 -5.01 -16.00
CA ILE A 123 -48.20 -4.54 -15.25
C ILE A 123 -49.17 -3.79 -16.15
N LEU A 124 -48.69 -2.91 -17.01
CA LEU A 124 -49.52 -2.17 -17.97
C LEU A 124 -50.25 -3.13 -18.92
N SER A 125 -49.57 -4.14 -19.45
CA SER A 125 -50.17 -5.18 -20.32
C SER A 125 -51.29 -5.92 -19.59
N LEU A 126 -51.11 -6.28 -18.32
CA LEU A 126 -52.14 -6.93 -17.50
C LEU A 126 -53.37 -6.03 -17.31
N ILE A 127 -53.15 -4.74 -17.02
CA ILE A 127 -54.25 -3.78 -16.85
C ILE A 127 -55.07 -3.65 -18.14
N VAL A 128 -54.39 -3.51 -19.29
CA VAL A 128 -55.08 -3.41 -20.61
C VAL A 128 -55.84 -4.67 -20.90
N THR A 129 -55.28 -5.86 -20.69
CA THR A 129 -55.98 -7.14 -20.91
C THR A 129 -57.19 -7.26 -20.02
N PHE A 130 -57.09 -6.86 -18.76
CA PHE A 130 -58.21 -6.88 -17.83
C PHE A 130 -59.32 -5.91 -18.24
N TRP A 131 -58.93 -4.74 -18.74
CA TRP A 131 -59.86 -3.69 -19.19
C TRP A 131 -60.64 -4.15 -20.42
N VAL A 132 -59.97 -4.75 -21.41
CA VAL A 132 -60.60 -5.31 -22.61
C VAL A 132 -61.57 -6.43 -22.25
N ALA A 133 -61.14 -7.35 -21.36
CA ALA A 133 -61.98 -8.47 -20.91
C ALA A 133 -63.22 -8.05 -20.09
N TRP A 134 -63.23 -6.84 -19.53
CA TRP A 134 -64.36 -6.32 -18.76
C TRP A 134 -65.35 -5.57 -19.62
N TYR A 135 -64.95 -5.08 -20.81
CA TYR A 135 -65.81 -4.29 -21.73
C TYR A 135 -66.41 -5.11 -22.87
N ASP A 136 -65.94 -6.33 -23.06
CA ASP A 136 -66.56 -7.31 -23.97
C ASP A 136 -67.60 -8.19 -23.22
#